data_82674ccf482894322ff92fa748c656f1
#
_entry.id   82674ccf482894322ff92fa748c656f1
#
_cell.length_a   1.000
_cell.length_b   1.000
_cell.length_c   1.000
_cell.angle_alpha   90.00
_cell.angle_beta   90.00
_cell.angle_gamma   90.00
#
_symmetry.space_group_name_H-M   'P 1'
#
loop_
_entity.id
_entity.type
_entity.pdbx_description
1 polymer ?
#
loop_
_entity_poly.entity_id
_entity_poly.type
_entity_poly.pdbx_seq_one_letter_code
_entity_poly.pdbx_strand_id
1 'polypeptide(L)'
;FQAEDGIRDLRMSRGLGVNEDTVFLVERILEEASCPVILDADGINIAAAHIDMLKNRKAPLLLTPHPGEMARLCGCTAAEIQADRTGAARRFAREYGVTLVLKGANTVIAGENAASLFVNRTGNPGMAQGGSGDLLAGMLASLAAQGMEPLRAAAAAVYLHGLAGDVAAKHYSMCGMTPSLMAEELAVLLKRFGG
;
A
#
# COMPACT_ATOMS: atom_id res chain seq x y z
N PHE A 1 -0.31 -8.27 -24.34
CA PHE A 1 -0.13 -8.82 -22.99
C PHE A 1 -1.11 -9.98 -22.86
N GLN A 2 -0.64 -11.21 -22.98
CA GLN A 2 -1.44 -12.39 -22.68
C GLN A 2 -1.14 -12.76 -21.23
N ALA A 3 -2.09 -12.55 -20.33
CA ALA A 3 -2.08 -13.10 -18.98
C ALA A 3 -2.52 -14.58 -19.09
N GLU A 4 -1.58 -15.47 -19.38
CA GLU A 4 -1.87 -16.92 -19.42
C GLU A 4 -1.83 -17.59 -18.03
N ASP A 5 -1.41 -16.91 -17.00
CA ASP A 5 -1.47 -17.41 -15.62
C ASP A 5 -2.24 -16.41 -14.78
N GLY A 6 -3.32 -16.86 -14.19
CA GLY A 6 -4.30 -16.09 -13.45
C GLY A 6 -3.78 -14.96 -12.55
N ILE A 7 -4.66 -14.15 -12.06
CA ILE A 7 -4.37 -12.99 -11.20
C ILE A 7 -3.34 -13.37 -10.15
N ARG A 8 -2.11 -12.83 -10.30
CA ARG A 8 -0.96 -13.18 -9.44
C ARG A 8 -0.89 -12.33 -8.18
N ASP A 9 -1.93 -11.59 -7.85
CA ASP A 9 -2.01 -10.83 -6.62
C ASP A 9 -3.42 -10.85 -6.03
N LEU A 10 -3.50 -10.71 -4.72
CA LEU A 10 -4.74 -10.59 -3.99
C LEU A 10 -4.75 -9.25 -3.25
N ARG A 11 -5.67 -8.38 -3.64
CA ARG A 11 -5.90 -7.10 -3.00
C ARG A 11 -7.18 -7.14 -2.17
N MET A 12 -7.07 -6.78 -0.91
CA MET A 12 -8.20 -6.65 0.01
C MET A 12 -8.28 -5.20 0.51
N SER A 13 -9.33 -4.51 0.11
CA SER A 13 -9.50 -3.08 0.29
C SER A 13 -10.89 -2.76 0.86
N ARG A 14 -11.32 -1.52 0.67
CA ARG A 14 -12.57 -0.95 1.14
C ARG A 14 -13.80 -1.72 0.62
N GLY A 15 -14.84 -1.83 1.45
CA GLY A 15 -16.10 -2.48 1.10
C GLY A 15 -16.18 -3.96 1.47
N LEU A 16 -15.10 -4.52 2.03
CA LEU A 16 -15.12 -5.89 2.56
C LEU A 16 -15.98 -5.98 3.83
N GLY A 17 -15.98 -4.90 4.64
CA GLY A 17 -16.56 -4.88 5.97
C GLY A 17 -15.72 -5.65 6.99
N VAL A 18 -16.02 -5.49 8.28
CA VAL A 18 -15.35 -6.21 9.36
C VAL A 18 -16.41 -7.06 10.10
N ASN A 19 -16.49 -8.32 9.76
CA ASN A 19 -17.37 -9.32 10.36
C ASN A 19 -16.69 -10.70 10.36
N GLU A 20 -17.28 -11.71 11.00
CA GLU A 20 -16.68 -13.04 11.14
C GLU A 20 -16.34 -13.70 9.80
N ASP A 21 -17.20 -13.58 8.79
CA ASP A 21 -16.97 -14.17 7.47
C ASP A 21 -15.77 -13.53 6.77
N THR A 22 -15.64 -12.20 6.87
CA THR A 22 -14.52 -11.49 6.26
C THR A 22 -13.21 -11.70 7.01
N VAL A 23 -13.24 -11.84 8.32
CA VAL A 23 -12.08 -12.26 9.14
C VAL A 23 -11.61 -13.63 8.68
N PHE A 24 -12.52 -14.62 8.64
CA PHE A 24 -12.20 -15.97 8.18
C PHE A 24 -11.62 -15.96 6.75
N LEU A 25 -12.22 -15.19 5.85
CA LEU A 25 -11.72 -15.08 4.47
C LEU A 25 -10.28 -14.53 4.41
N VAL A 26 -9.97 -13.45 5.17
CA VAL A 26 -8.63 -12.88 5.22
C VAL A 26 -7.61 -13.86 5.79
N GLU A 27 -7.95 -14.56 6.87
CA GLU A 27 -7.10 -15.60 7.46
C GLU A 27 -6.77 -16.70 6.45
N ARG A 28 -7.79 -17.25 5.77
CA ARG A 28 -7.61 -18.30 4.77
C ARG A 28 -6.76 -17.84 3.58
N ILE A 29 -6.95 -16.58 3.13
CA ILE A 29 -6.12 -16.01 2.06
C ILE A 29 -4.67 -15.91 2.51
N LEU A 30 -4.38 -15.41 3.70
CA LEU A 30 -3.02 -15.30 4.20
C LEU A 30 -2.34 -16.67 4.34
N GLU A 31 -3.07 -17.68 4.81
CA GLU A 31 -2.56 -19.04 4.97
C GLU A 31 -2.31 -19.77 3.64
N GLU A 32 -3.14 -19.54 2.63
CA GLU A 32 -3.16 -20.36 1.40
C GLU A 32 -2.54 -19.67 0.18
N ALA A 33 -2.48 -18.34 0.16
CA ALA A 33 -1.97 -17.61 -0.99
C ALA A 33 -0.53 -18.02 -1.33
N SER A 34 -0.30 -18.25 -2.61
CA SER A 34 1.03 -18.49 -3.20
C SER A 34 1.59 -17.28 -3.94
N CYS A 35 0.83 -16.19 -4.02
CA CYS A 35 1.19 -14.91 -4.62
C CYS A 35 1.21 -13.79 -3.57
N PRO A 36 1.89 -12.65 -3.81
CA PRO A 36 1.90 -11.53 -2.89
C PRO A 36 0.48 -11.06 -2.53
N VAL A 37 0.23 -10.83 -1.24
CA VAL A 37 -1.03 -10.31 -0.72
C VAL A 37 -0.87 -8.85 -0.32
N ILE A 38 -1.84 -8.02 -0.68
CA ILE A 38 -1.86 -6.60 -0.30
C ILE A 38 -3.10 -6.35 0.56
N LEU A 39 -2.89 -5.91 1.79
CA LEU A 39 -3.97 -5.47 2.67
C LEU A 39 -4.00 -3.94 2.74
N ASP A 40 -5.19 -3.38 2.50
CA ASP A 40 -5.50 -1.96 2.63
C ASP A 40 -6.86 -1.80 3.35
N ALA A 41 -7.10 -0.66 3.95
CA ALA A 41 -8.38 -0.27 4.56
C ALA A 41 -8.99 -1.37 5.47
N ASP A 42 -10.10 -2.00 5.05
CA ASP A 42 -10.79 -3.02 5.86
C ASP A 42 -9.92 -4.23 6.15
N GLY A 43 -9.07 -4.65 5.20
CA GLY A 43 -8.10 -5.73 5.42
C GLY A 43 -7.10 -5.39 6.53
N ILE A 44 -6.66 -4.12 6.62
CA ILE A 44 -5.80 -3.65 7.71
C ILE A 44 -6.56 -3.60 9.04
N ASN A 45 -7.82 -3.18 9.04
CA ASN A 45 -8.64 -3.16 10.25
C ASN A 45 -8.88 -4.57 10.81
N ILE A 46 -9.12 -5.55 9.93
CA ILE A 46 -9.21 -6.97 10.31
C ILE A 46 -7.89 -7.44 10.92
N ALA A 47 -6.77 -7.18 10.25
CA ALA A 47 -5.45 -7.55 10.75
C ALA A 47 -5.11 -6.88 12.08
N ALA A 48 -5.54 -5.64 12.33
CA ALA A 48 -5.33 -4.96 13.60
C ALA A 48 -6.12 -5.59 14.76
N ALA A 49 -7.31 -6.15 14.49
CA ALA A 49 -8.10 -6.88 15.48
C ALA A 49 -7.56 -8.30 15.73
N HIS A 50 -6.87 -8.90 14.76
CA HIS A 50 -6.37 -10.27 14.77
C HIS A 50 -4.90 -10.32 14.35
N ILE A 51 -4.04 -9.60 15.08
CA ILE A 51 -2.66 -9.29 14.65
C ILE A 51 -1.78 -10.53 14.38
N ASP A 52 -2.05 -11.63 15.07
CA ASP A 52 -1.29 -12.88 14.91
C ASP A 52 -1.47 -13.53 13.52
N MET A 53 -2.56 -13.22 12.80
CA MET A 53 -2.75 -13.70 11.42
C MET A 53 -1.61 -13.23 10.49
N LEU A 54 -0.97 -12.09 10.79
CA LEU A 54 0.15 -11.58 10.00
C LEU A 54 1.38 -12.51 10.01
N LYS A 55 1.50 -13.39 11.00
CA LYS A 55 2.60 -14.36 11.13
C LYS A 55 2.35 -15.66 10.39
N ASN A 56 1.07 -16.03 10.21
CA ASN A 56 0.64 -17.30 9.63
C ASN A 56 0.41 -17.19 8.12
N ARG A 57 1.48 -16.89 7.36
CA ARG A 57 1.37 -16.73 5.90
C ARG A 57 2.51 -17.42 5.15
N LYS A 58 2.25 -17.80 3.92
CA LYS A 58 3.23 -18.42 3.01
C LYS A 58 3.80 -17.41 2.01
N ALA A 59 2.98 -16.45 1.61
CA ALA A 59 3.35 -15.47 0.58
C ALA A 59 3.81 -14.14 1.17
N PRO A 60 4.54 -13.32 0.41
CA PRO A 60 4.87 -11.96 0.80
C PRO A 60 3.61 -11.13 1.10
N LEU A 61 3.67 -10.33 2.15
CA LEU A 61 2.56 -9.47 2.57
C LEU A 61 2.97 -8.01 2.54
N LEU A 62 2.13 -7.20 1.92
CA LEU A 62 2.28 -5.75 1.84
C LEU A 62 1.09 -5.07 2.53
N LEU A 63 1.38 -4.11 3.38
CA LEU A 63 0.38 -3.33 4.11
C LEU A 63 0.50 -1.86 3.74
N THR A 64 -0.65 -1.19 3.52
CA THR A 64 -0.67 0.22 3.11
C THR A 64 -1.42 1.12 4.12
N PRO A 65 -1.07 1.10 5.43
CA PRO A 65 -1.81 1.86 6.43
C PRO A 65 -1.63 3.38 6.29
N HIS A 66 -2.70 4.14 6.51
CA HIS A 66 -2.59 5.54 6.93
C HIS A 66 -2.27 5.62 8.44
N PRO A 67 -1.89 6.79 9.01
CA PRO A 67 -1.47 6.86 10.42
C PRO A 67 -2.48 6.31 11.44
N GLY A 68 -3.79 6.47 11.17
CA GLY A 68 -4.82 5.94 12.05
C GLY A 68 -4.95 4.41 11.99
N GLU A 69 -4.78 3.81 10.81
CA GLU A 69 -4.72 2.35 10.63
C GLU A 69 -3.45 1.79 11.28
N MET A 70 -2.32 2.47 11.08
CA MET A 70 -1.05 2.09 11.72
C MET A 70 -1.14 2.13 13.25
N ALA A 71 -1.81 3.12 13.80
CA ALA A 71 -2.05 3.23 15.23
C ALA A 71 -2.83 2.03 15.78
N ARG A 72 -3.86 1.57 15.05
CA ARG A 72 -4.61 0.35 15.41
C ARG A 72 -3.75 -0.90 15.34
N LEU A 73 -2.94 -1.06 14.30
CA LEU A 73 -2.00 -2.17 14.18
C LEU A 73 -0.98 -2.22 15.32
N CYS A 74 -0.53 -1.05 15.80
CA CYS A 74 0.48 -0.95 16.86
C CYS A 74 -0.11 -0.87 18.28
N GLY A 75 -1.44 -0.78 18.44
CA GLY A 75 -2.08 -0.57 19.74
C GLY A 75 -1.69 0.76 20.41
N CYS A 76 -1.48 1.81 19.61
CA CYS A 76 -1.06 3.14 20.08
C CYS A 76 -1.90 4.25 19.42
N THR A 77 -1.57 5.51 19.65
CA THR A 77 -2.27 6.66 19.08
C THR A 77 -1.67 7.09 17.72
N ALA A 78 -2.48 7.73 16.88
CA ALA A 78 -2.00 8.31 15.63
C ALA A 78 -0.95 9.41 15.86
N ALA A 79 -1.01 10.12 17.00
CA ALA A 79 -0.02 11.13 17.38
C ALA A 79 1.35 10.50 17.63
N GLU A 80 1.41 9.35 18.32
CA GLU A 80 2.65 8.60 18.55
C GLU A 80 3.24 8.09 17.24
N ILE A 81 2.41 7.58 16.30
CA ILE A 81 2.87 7.22 14.97
C ILE A 81 3.45 8.43 14.22
N GLN A 82 2.79 9.59 14.29
CA GLN A 82 3.26 10.80 13.62
C GLN A 82 4.56 11.35 14.22
N ALA A 83 4.78 11.16 15.51
CA ALA A 83 6.01 11.59 16.20
C ALA A 83 7.26 10.82 15.71
N ASP A 84 7.12 9.53 15.36
CA ASP A 84 8.22 8.69 14.87
C ASP A 84 7.74 7.73 13.76
N ARG A 85 7.35 8.29 12.61
CA ARG A 85 6.85 7.52 11.46
C ARG A 85 7.85 6.48 10.95
N THR A 86 9.11 6.87 10.85
CA THR A 86 10.18 5.99 10.33
C THR A 86 10.49 4.86 11.29
N GLY A 87 10.58 5.14 12.59
CA GLY A 87 10.80 4.13 13.62
C GLY A 87 9.61 3.16 13.72
N ALA A 88 8.38 3.68 13.73
CA ALA A 88 7.18 2.85 13.80
C ALA A 88 7.09 1.91 12.58
N ALA A 89 7.29 2.42 11.37
CA ALA A 89 7.26 1.62 10.15
C ALA A 89 8.33 0.52 10.16
N ARG A 90 9.57 0.87 10.55
CA ARG A 90 10.69 -0.07 10.59
C ARG A 90 10.49 -1.17 11.63
N ARG A 91 10.04 -0.81 12.85
CA ARG A 91 9.78 -1.80 13.93
C ARG A 91 8.71 -2.78 13.49
N PHE A 92 7.59 -2.28 13.00
CA PHE A 92 6.47 -3.12 12.57
C PHE A 92 6.83 -4.03 11.39
N ALA A 93 7.46 -3.48 10.34
CA ALA A 93 7.86 -4.26 9.17
C ALA A 93 8.80 -5.41 9.56
N ARG A 94 9.75 -5.16 10.46
CA ARG A 94 10.68 -6.16 10.97
C ARG A 94 9.99 -7.20 11.85
N GLU A 95 9.11 -6.78 12.76
CA GLU A 95 8.44 -7.67 13.71
C GLU A 95 7.55 -8.69 13.01
N TYR A 96 6.81 -8.23 11.99
CA TYR A 96 5.87 -9.08 11.25
C TYR A 96 6.41 -9.59 9.92
N GLY A 97 7.64 -9.24 9.53
CA GLY A 97 8.25 -9.66 8.26
C GLY A 97 7.48 -9.18 7.04
N VAL A 98 6.94 -7.97 7.04
CA VAL A 98 6.08 -7.40 5.99
C VAL A 98 6.76 -6.26 5.25
N THR A 99 6.28 -5.96 4.04
CA THR A 99 6.53 -4.67 3.40
C THR A 99 5.44 -3.69 3.82
N LEU A 100 5.82 -2.60 4.46
CA LEU A 100 4.90 -1.60 4.99
C LEU A 100 5.01 -0.28 4.21
N VAL A 101 3.87 0.26 3.79
CA VAL A 101 3.72 1.58 3.17
C VAL A 101 2.90 2.48 4.09
N LEU A 102 3.55 3.23 4.98
CA LEU A 102 2.88 4.17 5.88
C LEU A 102 2.52 5.44 5.12
N LYS A 103 1.26 5.51 4.67
CA LYS A 103 0.71 6.61 3.85
C LYS A 103 0.74 7.96 4.57
N GLY A 104 0.85 9.06 3.82
CA GLY A 104 0.81 10.44 4.29
C GLY A 104 1.87 11.30 3.60
N ALA A 105 2.00 12.56 4.01
CA ALA A 105 3.10 13.41 3.56
C ALA A 105 4.43 12.73 3.92
N ASN A 106 5.34 12.63 2.94
CA ASN A 106 6.57 11.83 3.05
C ASN A 106 6.25 10.37 3.40
N THR A 107 5.49 9.68 2.54
CA THR A 107 5.16 8.26 2.71
C THR A 107 6.44 7.46 3.01
N VAL A 108 6.38 6.66 4.08
CA VAL A 108 7.49 5.81 4.51
C VAL A 108 7.26 4.39 4.03
N ILE A 109 8.25 3.80 3.35
CA ILE A 109 8.24 2.42 2.90
C ILE A 109 9.32 1.67 3.68
N ALA A 110 8.94 0.60 4.39
CA ALA A 110 9.85 -0.22 5.18
C ALA A 110 9.70 -1.70 4.83
N GLY A 111 10.81 -2.39 4.68
CA GLY A 111 10.86 -3.84 4.54
C GLY A 111 11.28 -4.52 5.85
N GLU A 112 11.29 -5.85 5.85
CA GLU A 112 11.69 -6.68 7.00
C GLU A 112 13.15 -6.44 7.46
N ASN A 113 14.04 -6.06 6.52
CA ASN A 113 15.43 -5.74 6.83
C ASN A 113 15.58 -4.30 7.31
N ALA A 114 16.31 -4.08 8.39
CA ALA A 114 16.51 -2.77 9.02
C ALA A 114 17.11 -1.70 8.07
N ALA A 115 17.88 -2.11 7.06
CA ALA A 115 18.44 -1.23 6.02
C ALA A 115 17.43 -0.81 4.96
N SER A 116 16.29 -1.50 4.86
CA SER A 116 15.29 -1.32 3.82
C SER A 116 14.25 -0.29 4.23
N LEU A 117 14.61 1.00 4.12
CA LEU A 117 13.71 2.12 4.41
C LEU A 117 13.83 3.18 3.32
N PHE A 118 12.68 3.58 2.76
CA PHE A 118 12.56 4.67 1.81
C PHE A 118 11.58 5.72 2.33
N VAL A 119 11.86 6.99 2.03
CA VAL A 119 10.94 8.10 2.30
C VAL A 119 10.65 8.80 0.98
N ASN A 120 9.40 8.71 0.55
CA ASN A 120 8.95 9.32 -0.70
C ASN A 120 8.72 10.83 -0.51
N ARG A 121 9.13 11.61 -1.51
CA ARG A 121 8.99 13.07 -1.53
C ARG A 121 8.10 13.59 -2.67
N THR A 122 7.59 12.71 -3.53
CA THR A 122 6.63 13.08 -4.56
C THR A 122 5.23 13.12 -3.99
N GLY A 123 4.34 13.84 -4.65
CA GLY A 123 2.96 14.01 -4.24
C GLY A 123 2.68 15.37 -3.57
N ASN A 124 1.42 15.71 -3.53
CA ASN A 124 0.93 16.99 -3.04
C ASN A 124 -0.36 16.85 -2.22
N PRO A 125 -0.79 17.87 -1.46
CA PRO A 125 -1.99 17.80 -0.62
C PRO A 125 -3.29 17.48 -1.38
N GLY A 126 -3.40 17.80 -2.67
CA GLY A 126 -4.58 17.46 -3.51
C GLY A 126 -4.85 15.96 -3.62
N MET A 127 -3.85 15.13 -3.31
CA MET A 127 -4.00 13.68 -3.29
C MET A 127 -4.75 13.15 -2.05
N ALA A 128 -5.02 13.98 -1.05
CA ALA A 128 -5.73 13.59 0.16
C ALA A 128 -7.25 13.50 -0.08
N GLN A 129 -7.68 12.60 -0.96
CA GLN A 129 -9.06 12.41 -1.38
C GLN A 129 -9.41 10.92 -1.51
N GLY A 130 -10.73 10.61 -1.49
CA GLY A 130 -11.23 9.25 -1.66
C GLY A 130 -10.81 8.66 -3.01
N GLY A 131 -10.37 7.39 -3.00
CA GLY A 131 -9.91 6.68 -4.20
C GLY A 131 -8.40 6.79 -4.47
N SER A 132 -7.68 7.76 -3.89
CA SER A 132 -6.24 7.89 -4.06
C SER A 132 -5.48 6.68 -3.50
N GLY A 133 -5.91 6.16 -2.35
CA GLY A 133 -5.37 4.92 -1.78
C GLY A 133 -5.66 3.70 -2.64
N ASP A 134 -6.86 3.64 -3.25
CA ASP A 134 -7.24 2.54 -4.15
C ASP A 134 -6.37 2.51 -5.40
N LEU A 135 -6.07 3.69 -5.98
CA LEU A 135 -5.14 3.80 -7.09
C LEU A 135 -3.74 3.29 -6.70
N LEU A 136 -3.21 3.73 -5.55
CA LEU A 136 -1.91 3.28 -5.05
C LEU A 136 -1.88 1.76 -4.84
N ALA A 137 -2.90 1.19 -4.20
CA ALA A 137 -2.97 -0.25 -3.97
C ALA A 137 -3.07 -1.04 -5.29
N GLY A 138 -3.81 -0.53 -6.29
CA GLY A 138 -3.86 -1.11 -7.63
C GLY A 138 -2.51 -1.08 -8.36
N MET A 139 -1.79 0.04 -8.27
CA MET A 139 -0.42 0.15 -8.84
C MET A 139 0.54 -0.83 -8.18
N LEU A 140 0.49 -0.93 -6.85
CA LEU A 140 1.30 -1.85 -6.08
C LEU A 140 1.03 -3.31 -6.47
N ALA A 141 -0.26 -3.66 -6.58
CA ALA A 141 -0.73 -4.96 -7.02
C ALA A 141 -0.21 -5.31 -8.42
N SER A 142 -0.34 -4.37 -9.36
CA SER A 142 0.14 -4.54 -10.73
C SER A 142 1.65 -4.82 -10.81
N LEU A 143 2.47 -4.07 -10.04
CA LEU A 143 3.92 -4.27 -10.04
C LEU A 143 4.32 -5.58 -9.37
N ALA A 144 3.65 -5.95 -8.28
CA ALA A 144 3.88 -7.23 -7.60
C ALA A 144 3.49 -8.42 -8.49
N ALA A 145 2.36 -8.32 -9.21
CA ALA A 145 1.91 -9.35 -10.15
C ALA A 145 2.87 -9.57 -11.33
N GLN A 146 3.61 -8.53 -11.72
CA GLN A 146 4.67 -8.61 -12.73
C GLN A 146 5.97 -9.25 -12.20
N GLY A 147 5.98 -9.72 -10.95
CA GLY A 147 7.13 -10.38 -10.33
C GLY A 147 8.17 -9.43 -9.74
N MET A 148 7.84 -8.14 -9.58
CA MET A 148 8.73 -7.21 -8.90
C MET A 148 8.81 -7.57 -7.41
N GLU A 149 10.02 -7.52 -6.86
CA GLU A 149 10.25 -7.74 -5.42
C GLU A 149 9.40 -6.77 -4.59
N PRO A 150 8.71 -7.24 -3.51
CA PRO A 150 7.70 -6.47 -2.78
C PRO A 150 8.12 -5.07 -2.34
N LEU A 151 9.33 -4.91 -1.81
CA LEU A 151 9.83 -3.62 -1.36
C LEU A 151 10.10 -2.66 -2.54
N ARG A 152 10.62 -3.20 -3.66
CA ARG A 152 10.83 -2.41 -4.88
C ARG A 152 9.50 -2.02 -5.52
N ALA A 153 8.54 -2.93 -5.55
CA ALA A 153 7.18 -2.66 -6.02
C ALA A 153 6.53 -1.54 -5.20
N ALA A 154 6.67 -1.59 -3.87
CA ALA A 154 6.18 -0.56 -2.96
C ALA A 154 6.84 0.81 -3.21
N ALA A 155 8.17 0.85 -3.32
CA ALA A 155 8.90 2.08 -3.57
C ALA A 155 8.55 2.70 -4.94
N ALA A 156 8.48 1.88 -6.00
CA ALA A 156 8.10 2.32 -7.35
C ALA A 156 6.64 2.80 -7.41
N ALA A 157 5.70 2.04 -6.84
CA ALA A 157 4.28 2.42 -6.81
C ALA A 157 4.08 3.76 -6.09
N VAL A 158 4.67 3.93 -4.91
CA VAL A 158 4.53 5.17 -4.12
C VAL A 158 5.16 6.37 -4.85
N TYR A 159 6.33 6.18 -5.45
CA TYR A 159 7.00 7.25 -6.21
C TYR A 159 6.18 7.68 -7.44
N LEU A 160 5.75 6.72 -8.26
CA LEU A 160 4.98 6.97 -9.47
C LEU A 160 3.60 7.54 -9.17
N HIS A 161 2.93 7.05 -8.11
CA HIS A 161 1.66 7.59 -7.64
C HIS A 161 1.77 9.06 -7.24
N GLY A 162 2.80 9.41 -6.45
CA GLY A 162 3.08 10.79 -6.08
C GLY A 162 3.41 11.67 -7.28
N LEU A 163 4.25 11.17 -8.20
CA LEU A 163 4.62 11.89 -9.42
C LEU A 163 3.41 12.14 -10.33
N ALA A 164 2.53 11.14 -10.50
CA ALA A 164 1.29 11.31 -11.24
C ALA A 164 0.38 12.37 -10.60
N GLY A 165 0.31 12.39 -9.26
CA GLY A 165 -0.38 13.45 -8.51
C GLY A 165 0.22 14.83 -8.74
N ASP A 166 1.53 14.95 -8.79
CA ASP A 166 2.22 16.23 -9.03
C ASP A 166 1.98 16.74 -10.47
N VAL A 167 1.94 15.84 -11.45
CA VAL A 167 1.60 16.19 -12.84
C VAL A 167 0.14 16.58 -12.95
N ALA A 168 -0.78 15.81 -12.37
CA ALA A 168 -2.21 16.12 -12.36
C ALA A 168 -2.50 17.48 -11.69
N ALA A 169 -1.81 17.81 -10.59
CA ALA A 169 -1.97 19.12 -9.94
C ALA A 169 -1.52 20.29 -10.82
N LYS A 170 -0.52 20.10 -11.69
CA LYS A 170 -0.10 21.11 -12.67
C LYS A 170 -1.11 21.33 -13.78
N HIS A 171 -1.78 20.26 -14.24
CA HIS A 171 -2.77 20.32 -15.31
C HIS A 171 -4.16 20.75 -14.81
N TYR A 172 -4.59 20.28 -13.65
CA TYR A 172 -5.97 20.43 -13.16
C TYR A 172 -6.08 21.21 -11.84
N SER A 173 -4.99 21.72 -11.28
CA SER A 173 -4.85 22.24 -9.91
C SER A 173 -5.02 21.17 -8.82
N MET A 174 -4.57 21.46 -7.60
CA MET A 174 -4.75 20.54 -6.46
C MET A 174 -6.23 20.32 -6.09
N CYS A 175 -7.09 21.30 -6.35
CA CYS A 175 -8.52 21.20 -6.06
C CYS A 175 -9.31 20.49 -7.16
N GLY A 176 -8.82 20.51 -8.39
CA GLY A 176 -9.51 19.93 -9.55
C GLY A 176 -9.04 18.52 -9.91
N MET A 177 -7.89 18.09 -9.38
CA MET A 177 -7.39 16.74 -9.66
C MET A 177 -8.22 15.66 -8.99
N THR A 178 -8.31 14.50 -9.64
CA THR A 178 -8.98 13.30 -9.12
C THR A 178 -8.09 12.08 -9.28
N PRO A 179 -8.34 10.96 -8.56
CA PRO A 179 -7.61 9.71 -8.79
C PRO A 179 -7.67 9.20 -10.21
N SER A 180 -8.78 9.41 -10.93
CA SER A 180 -8.92 9.03 -12.34
C SER A 180 -7.98 9.84 -13.23
N LEU A 181 -7.92 11.17 -13.03
CA LEU A 181 -6.99 12.04 -13.74
C LEU A 181 -5.53 11.70 -13.42
N MET A 182 -5.23 11.33 -12.17
CA MET A 182 -3.90 10.83 -11.81
C MET A 182 -3.55 9.52 -12.55
N ALA A 183 -4.52 8.63 -12.76
CA ALA A 183 -4.30 7.40 -13.52
C ALA A 183 -4.01 7.69 -15.01
N GLU A 184 -4.66 8.69 -15.60
CA GLU A 184 -4.37 9.14 -16.96
C GLU A 184 -2.95 9.70 -17.08
N GLU A 185 -2.54 10.57 -16.14
CA GLU A 185 -1.17 11.11 -16.08
C GLU A 185 -0.13 10.01 -15.86
N LEU A 186 -0.45 8.99 -15.06
CA LEU A 186 0.41 7.83 -14.88
C LEU A 186 0.67 7.10 -16.20
N ALA A 187 -0.35 6.90 -17.04
CA ALA A 187 -0.19 6.26 -18.34
C ALA A 187 0.78 7.05 -19.25
N VAL A 188 0.69 8.39 -19.23
CA VAL A 188 1.62 9.27 -19.97
C VAL A 188 3.04 9.18 -19.41
N LEU A 189 3.19 9.14 -18.09
CA LEU A 189 4.49 8.98 -17.44
C LEU A 189 5.14 7.65 -17.78
N LEU A 190 4.39 6.55 -17.71
CA LEU A 190 4.91 5.21 -18.02
C LEU A 190 5.40 5.09 -19.46
N LYS A 191 4.74 5.76 -20.42
CA LYS A 191 5.21 5.84 -21.80
C LYS A 191 6.62 6.45 -21.91
N ARG A 192 6.99 7.37 -21.00
CA ARG A 192 8.33 7.99 -20.99
C ARG A 192 9.42 7.07 -20.41
N PHE A 193 9.02 6.10 -19.59
CA PHE A 193 9.95 5.18 -18.93
C PHE A 193 10.07 3.83 -19.65
N GLY A 194 9.11 3.45 -20.48
CA GLY A 194 9.04 2.13 -21.09
C GLY A 194 8.89 2.14 -22.62
N GLY A 195 9.01 3.30 -23.24
CA GLY A 195 8.88 3.47 -24.70
C GLY A 195 10.17 3.34 -25.44
#